data_3616fae29aa8f2fc3488302cab1c77ca
#
_entry.id   3616fae29aa8f2fc3488302cab1c77ca
#
_cell.length_a   1.000
_cell.length_b   1.000
_cell.length_c   1.000
_cell.angle_alpha   90.00
_cell.angle_beta   90.00
_cell.angle_gamma   90.00
#
_symmetry.space_group_name_H-M   'P 1'
#
loop_
_entity.id
_entity.type
_entity.pdbx_description
1 polymer ?
#
loop_
_entity_poly.entity_id
_entity_poly.type
_entity_poly.pdbx_seq_one_letter_code
_entity_poly.pdbx_strand_id
1 'polypeptide(L)'
;MVNSIENRKVNCLVLLSGGLDCAAALWYAKRKGWNPLCLHLYNPNIIKQAEPELAHAQLQADFFNVELVVDDKSSLPQETKENMYSVLQGMSAIAMIIQGNKDINFQYIIWGANADDSFRQRLQLRYPLRALAAGQSHQLEVHGVKPRHIVQAPLNVFPFEYLYKSEIISMITQDKPELLDIVWSCSGEYKVEKGFEYIPCGKCTKCLEFNYAKHTAKKSLFKKQEGRWV
;
A
#
# COMPACT_ATOMS: atom_id res chain seq x y z
N MET A 1 14.88 -9.19 38.64
CA MET A 1 14.07 -9.85 37.60
C MET A 1 14.00 -8.89 36.41
N VAL A 2 14.79 -9.13 35.38
CA VAL A 2 14.74 -8.35 34.14
C VAL A 2 13.58 -8.94 33.36
N ASN A 3 12.46 -8.19 33.31
CA ASN A 3 11.34 -8.55 32.44
C ASN A 3 11.89 -8.62 31.00
N SER A 4 11.88 -9.82 30.43
CA SER A 4 12.07 -10.02 29.01
C SER A 4 11.06 -9.14 28.30
N ILE A 5 11.56 -8.11 27.61
CA ILE A 5 10.75 -7.38 26.62
C ILE A 5 10.45 -8.42 25.55
N GLU A 6 9.29 -9.09 25.69
CA GLU A 6 8.76 -9.90 24.61
C GLU A 6 8.82 -9.07 23.34
N ASN A 7 9.47 -9.58 22.31
CA ASN A 7 9.54 -9.01 20.98
C ASN A 7 8.12 -8.93 20.40
N ARG A 8 7.35 -7.92 20.83
CA ARG A 8 6.01 -7.67 20.28
C ARG A 8 6.21 -7.32 18.82
N LYS A 9 5.77 -8.23 17.94
CA LYS A 9 5.75 -7.97 16.50
C LYS A 9 4.94 -6.68 16.26
N VAL A 10 5.53 -5.75 15.54
CA VAL A 10 4.87 -4.52 15.12
C VAL A 10 3.83 -4.86 14.06
N ASN A 11 2.56 -4.63 14.35
CA ASN A 11 1.49 -4.82 13.37
C ASN A 11 1.32 -3.57 12.51
N CYS A 12 1.17 -3.75 11.21
CA CYS A 12 0.95 -2.64 10.29
C CYS A 12 -0.08 -3.00 9.22
N LEU A 13 -0.77 -1.99 8.70
CA LEU A 13 -1.66 -2.11 7.57
C LEU A 13 -0.94 -1.60 6.32
N VAL A 14 -0.97 -2.37 5.23
CA VAL A 14 -0.40 -2.00 3.94
C VAL A 14 -1.51 -1.94 2.91
N LEU A 15 -1.67 -0.79 2.24
CA LEU A 15 -2.58 -0.70 1.10
C LEU A 15 -1.91 -1.31 -0.13
N LEU A 16 -2.55 -2.34 -0.70
CA LEU A 16 -1.96 -3.16 -1.75
C LEU A 16 -2.83 -3.11 -3.01
N SER A 17 -2.39 -2.41 -4.04
CA SER A 17 -3.08 -2.27 -5.33
C SER A 17 -2.49 -3.15 -6.44
N GLY A 18 -1.55 -4.04 -6.13
CA GLY A 18 -0.81 -4.82 -7.13
C GLY A 18 0.30 -4.05 -7.85
N GLY A 19 0.38 -2.72 -7.69
CA GLY A 19 1.39 -1.85 -8.30
C GLY A 19 2.76 -1.91 -7.62
N LEU A 20 3.78 -1.32 -8.28
CA LEU A 20 5.16 -1.28 -7.78
C LEU A 20 5.27 -0.65 -6.40
N ASP A 21 4.63 0.51 -6.21
CA ASP A 21 4.80 1.33 -5.02
C ASP A 21 4.23 0.63 -3.78
N CYS A 22 3.09 -0.06 -3.95
CA CYS A 22 2.46 -0.85 -2.91
C CYS A 22 3.24 -2.14 -2.63
N ALA A 23 3.76 -2.81 -3.66
CA ALA A 23 4.65 -3.98 -3.51
C ALA A 23 5.91 -3.61 -2.72
N ALA A 24 6.50 -2.44 -3.03
CA ALA A 24 7.64 -1.91 -2.29
C ALA A 24 7.30 -1.62 -0.82
N ALA A 25 6.11 -1.06 -0.54
CA ALA A 25 5.65 -0.81 0.83
C ALA A 25 5.53 -2.12 1.63
N LEU A 26 4.99 -3.17 1.03
CA LEU A 26 4.92 -4.49 1.64
C LEU A 26 6.30 -5.09 1.87
N TRP A 27 7.18 -5.03 0.87
CA TRP A 27 8.58 -5.45 0.99
C TRP A 27 9.30 -4.71 2.13
N TYR A 28 9.11 -3.40 2.25
CA TYR A 28 9.68 -2.60 3.35
C TYR A 28 9.20 -3.10 4.72
N ALA A 29 7.90 -3.32 4.90
CA ALA A 29 7.33 -3.84 6.14
C ALA A 29 7.96 -5.19 6.54
N LYS A 30 8.08 -6.10 5.59
CA LYS A 30 8.70 -7.42 5.82
C LYS A 30 10.18 -7.30 6.17
N ARG A 31 10.92 -6.41 5.50
CA ARG A 31 12.34 -6.16 5.84
C ARG A 31 12.53 -5.60 7.25
N LYS A 32 11.58 -4.80 7.74
CA LYS A 32 11.59 -4.29 9.12
C LYS A 32 11.22 -5.36 10.15
N GLY A 33 10.84 -6.57 9.71
CA GLY A 33 10.36 -7.64 10.60
C GLY A 33 8.95 -7.36 11.14
N TRP A 34 8.20 -6.44 10.53
CA TRP A 34 6.84 -6.12 10.91
C TRP A 34 5.87 -7.21 10.44
N ASN A 35 4.68 -7.23 11.05
CA ASN A 35 3.59 -8.14 10.74
C ASN A 35 2.51 -7.39 9.95
N PRO A 36 2.57 -7.36 8.60
CA PRO A 36 1.61 -6.65 7.78
C PRO A 36 0.32 -7.44 7.60
N LEU A 37 -0.81 -6.73 7.67
CA LEU A 37 -2.08 -7.09 7.05
C LEU A 37 -2.22 -6.22 5.80
N CYS A 38 -2.58 -6.83 4.67
CA CYS A 38 -2.77 -6.11 3.42
C CYS A 38 -4.24 -5.80 3.18
N LEU A 39 -4.53 -4.62 2.62
CA LEU A 39 -5.87 -4.19 2.20
C LEU A 39 -5.85 -3.85 0.72
N HIS A 40 -6.72 -4.49 -0.06
CA HIS A 40 -7.03 -4.14 -1.44
C HIS A 40 -8.42 -3.54 -1.55
N LEU A 41 -8.54 -2.42 -2.27
CA LEU A 41 -9.83 -1.79 -2.59
C LEU A 41 -10.27 -2.23 -3.98
N TYR A 42 -11.24 -3.13 -4.05
CA TYR A 42 -11.76 -3.64 -5.30
C TYR A 42 -13.02 -2.88 -5.70
N ASN A 43 -12.99 -2.18 -6.83
CA ASN A 43 -14.15 -1.49 -7.38
C ASN A 43 -14.10 -1.48 -8.92
N PRO A 44 -14.66 -2.48 -9.59
CA PRO A 44 -14.64 -2.62 -11.06
C PRO A 44 -15.47 -1.54 -11.76
N ASN A 45 -16.40 -0.88 -11.07
CA ASN A 45 -17.23 0.19 -11.64
C ASN A 45 -16.44 1.51 -11.85
N ILE A 46 -15.36 1.71 -11.09
CA ILE A 46 -14.55 2.93 -11.13
C ILE A 46 -13.16 2.64 -11.68
N ILE A 47 -12.57 1.51 -11.28
CA ILE A 47 -11.19 1.12 -11.61
C ILE A 47 -11.21 0.18 -12.80
N LYS A 48 -10.82 0.67 -13.98
CA LYS A 48 -10.76 -0.14 -15.22
C LYS A 48 -9.83 -1.35 -15.13
N GLN A 49 -8.88 -1.32 -14.22
CA GLN A 49 -7.86 -2.36 -14.00
C GLN A 49 -8.13 -3.17 -12.72
N ALA A 50 -9.36 -3.14 -12.19
CA ALA A 50 -9.68 -3.76 -10.90
C ALA A 50 -9.30 -5.25 -10.85
N GLU A 51 -9.62 -6.02 -11.90
CA GLU A 51 -9.30 -7.45 -11.97
C GLU A 51 -7.79 -7.74 -11.95
N PRO A 52 -6.99 -7.18 -12.88
CA PRO A 52 -5.55 -7.41 -12.84
C PRO A 52 -4.89 -6.80 -11.60
N GLU A 53 -5.36 -5.68 -11.09
CA GLU A 53 -4.85 -5.10 -9.83
C GLU A 53 -5.08 -6.06 -8.64
N LEU A 54 -6.29 -6.63 -8.53
CA LEU A 54 -6.59 -7.63 -7.49
C LEU A 54 -5.74 -8.88 -7.63
N ALA A 55 -5.63 -9.44 -8.85
CA ALA A 55 -4.84 -10.65 -9.11
C ALA A 55 -3.36 -10.44 -8.70
N HIS A 56 -2.78 -9.32 -9.07
CA HIS A 56 -1.40 -8.99 -8.72
C HIS A 56 -1.22 -8.63 -7.23
N ALA A 57 -2.21 -8.02 -6.60
CA ALA A 57 -2.22 -7.81 -5.14
C ALA A 57 -2.20 -9.15 -4.41
N GLN A 58 -2.97 -10.14 -4.87
CA GLN A 58 -2.96 -11.50 -4.30
C GLN A 58 -1.60 -12.17 -4.49
N LEU A 59 -1.02 -12.13 -5.70
CA LEU A 59 0.31 -12.69 -5.95
C LEU A 59 1.38 -12.07 -5.04
N GLN A 60 1.30 -10.76 -4.78
CA GLN A 60 2.23 -10.08 -3.88
C GLN A 60 2.02 -10.49 -2.41
N ALA A 61 0.77 -10.64 -1.98
CA ALA A 61 0.45 -11.12 -0.63
C ALA A 61 0.94 -12.55 -0.41
N ASP A 62 0.70 -13.43 -1.39
CA ASP A 62 1.17 -14.83 -1.37
C ASP A 62 2.69 -14.92 -1.35
N PHE A 63 3.38 -14.11 -2.17
CA PHE A 63 4.84 -14.05 -2.23
C PHE A 63 5.47 -13.75 -0.86
N PHE A 64 4.84 -12.91 -0.06
CA PHE A 64 5.31 -12.57 1.28
C PHE A 64 4.65 -13.39 2.39
N ASN A 65 3.76 -14.32 2.05
CA ASN A 65 2.94 -15.09 3.00
C ASN A 65 2.27 -14.17 4.03
N VAL A 66 1.40 -13.28 3.53
CA VAL A 66 0.61 -12.34 4.33
C VAL A 66 -0.85 -12.40 3.93
N GLU A 67 -1.72 -12.06 4.86
CA GLU A 67 -3.17 -11.99 4.61
C GLU A 67 -3.52 -10.75 3.77
N LEU A 68 -4.38 -10.96 2.75
CA LEU A 68 -5.00 -9.90 1.95
C LEU A 68 -6.49 -9.82 2.26
N VAL A 69 -6.91 -8.69 2.77
CA VAL A 69 -8.33 -8.36 2.91
C VAL A 69 -8.76 -7.57 1.69
N VAL A 70 -9.83 -8.01 1.05
CA VAL A 70 -10.42 -7.33 -0.10
C VAL A 70 -11.66 -6.58 0.35
N ASP A 71 -11.68 -5.26 0.21
CA ASP A 71 -12.86 -4.44 0.39
C ASP A 71 -13.59 -4.29 -0.95
N ASP A 72 -14.58 -5.16 -1.18
CA ASP A 72 -15.34 -5.22 -2.43
C ASP A 72 -16.44 -4.15 -2.45
N LYS A 73 -16.34 -3.22 -3.39
CA LYS A 73 -17.30 -2.15 -3.67
C LYS A 73 -18.00 -2.31 -5.02
N SER A 74 -18.01 -3.51 -5.59
CA SER A 74 -18.68 -3.79 -6.88
C SER A 74 -20.19 -3.46 -6.89
N SER A 75 -20.84 -3.49 -5.72
CA SER A 75 -22.26 -3.14 -5.55
C SER A 75 -22.53 -1.63 -5.54
N LEU A 76 -21.52 -0.77 -5.46
CA LEU A 76 -21.72 0.68 -5.44
C LEU A 76 -22.01 1.23 -6.86
N PRO A 77 -22.93 2.19 -6.99
CA PRO A 77 -23.26 2.76 -8.29
C PRO A 77 -22.10 3.50 -8.93
N GLN A 78 -22.08 3.48 -10.27
CA GLN A 78 -21.01 4.06 -11.10
C GLN A 78 -20.98 5.61 -11.07
N GLU A 79 -21.94 6.27 -10.46
CA GLU A 79 -22.20 7.71 -10.61
C GLU A 79 -21.19 8.64 -9.90
N THR A 80 -20.28 8.12 -9.12
CA THR A 80 -19.29 8.91 -8.40
C THR A 80 -17.93 8.88 -9.07
N LYS A 81 -17.79 9.64 -10.16
CA LYS A 81 -16.57 9.70 -11.01
C LYS A 81 -15.43 10.52 -10.42
N GLU A 82 -15.45 10.96 -9.18
CA GLU A 82 -14.45 11.87 -8.66
C GLU A 82 -13.37 11.16 -7.80
N ASN A 83 -12.11 11.52 -8.06
CA ASN A 83 -10.94 11.03 -7.33
C ASN A 83 -11.04 11.15 -5.79
N MET A 84 -11.87 12.06 -5.29
CA MET A 84 -12.12 12.26 -3.87
C MET A 84 -12.89 11.08 -3.25
N TYR A 85 -13.73 10.42 -4.01
CA TYR A 85 -14.52 9.28 -3.53
C TYR A 85 -13.66 8.04 -3.28
N SER A 86 -12.66 7.80 -4.10
CA SER A 86 -11.71 6.69 -3.89
C SER A 86 -10.88 6.86 -2.62
N VAL A 87 -10.50 8.10 -2.29
CA VAL A 87 -9.78 8.41 -1.04
C VAL A 87 -10.68 8.20 0.18
N LEU A 88 -11.93 8.68 0.13
CA LEU A 88 -12.90 8.49 1.22
C LEU A 88 -13.27 7.02 1.42
N GLN A 89 -13.42 6.25 0.32
CA GLN A 89 -13.65 4.80 0.39
C GLN A 89 -12.47 4.09 1.04
N GLY A 90 -11.25 4.42 0.62
CA GLY A 90 -10.03 3.87 1.22
C GLY A 90 -9.94 4.15 2.71
N MET A 91 -10.27 5.37 3.13
CA MET A 91 -10.29 5.75 4.54
C MET A 91 -11.37 5.01 5.33
N SER A 92 -12.56 4.85 4.76
CA SER A 92 -13.65 4.09 5.38
C SER A 92 -13.25 2.62 5.55
N ALA A 93 -12.65 2.00 4.52
CA ALA A 93 -12.15 0.64 4.57
C ALA A 93 -11.07 0.45 5.64
N ILE A 94 -10.10 1.37 5.72
CA ILE A 94 -9.07 1.38 6.77
C ILE A 94 -9.71 1.45 8.15
N ALA A 95 -10.67 2.36 8.34
CA ALA A 95 -11.37 2.51 9.61
C ALA A 95 -12.12 1.24 10.01
N MET A 96 -12.83 0.60 9.05
CA MET A 96 -13.56 -0.65 9.29
C MET A 96 -12.63 -1.81 9.65
N ILE A 97 -11.48 -1.93 8.98
CA ILE A 97 -10.48 -2.97 9.31
C ILE A 97 -9.92 -2.75 10.71
N ILE A 98 -9.55 -1.53 11.06
CA ILE A 98 -9.02 -1.21 12.39
C ILE A 98 -10.08 -1.50 13.46
N GLN A 99 -11.35 -1.17 13.22
CA GLN A 99 -12.45 -1.43 14.15
C GLN A 99 -12.83 -2.91 14.22
N GLY A 100 -12.80 -3.62 13.09
CA GLY A 100 -13.14 -5.04 13.00
C GLY A 100 -12.10 -5.95 13.67
N ASN A 101 -10.84 -5.53 13.66
CA ASN A 101 -9.71 -6.29 14.23
C ASN A 101 -9.27 -5.70 15.58
N LYS A 102 -10.18 -5.61 16.54
CA LYS A 102 -9.93 -5.00 17.88
C LYS A 102 -8.77 -5.64 18.63
N ASP A 103 -8.49 -6.90 18.35
CA ASP A 103 -7.39 -7.66 18.96
C ASP A 103 -6.04 -7.36 18.30
N ILE A 104 -6.04 -6.72 17.14
CA ILE A 104 -4.84 -6.32 16.42
C ILE A 104 -4.59 -4.83 16.66
N ASN A 105 -3.55 -4.52 17.44
CA ASN A 105 -3.10 -3.14 17.60
C ASN A 105 -2.21 -2.75 16.42
N PHE A 106 -2.77 -2.09 15.41
CA PHE A 106 -2.01 -1.53 14.29
C PHE A 106 -1.24 -0.29 14.74
N GLN A 107 0.08 -0.34 14.68
CA GLN A 107 0.94 0.79 15.00
C GLN A 107 1.20 1.69 13.78
N TYR A 108 1.16 1.12 12.59
CA TYR A 108 1.46 1.83 11.35
C TYR A 108 0.48 1.53 10.23
N ILE A 109 0.25 2.54 9.37
CA ILE A 109 -0.33 2.38 8.03
C ILE A 109 0.76 2.77 7.04
N ILE A 110 1.11 1.86 6.12
CA ILE A 110 2.21 2.06 5.18
C ILE A 110 1.64 2.37 3.79
N TRP A 111 2.15 3.43 3.22
CA TRP A 111 1.74 3.96 1.92
C TRP A 111 2.86 3.84 0.90
N GLY A 112 2.52 3.41 -0.31
CA GLY A 112 3.45 3.28 -1.43
C GLY A 112 3.73 4.58 -2.19
N ALA A 113 3.63 5.76 -1.55
CA ALA A 113 3.92 7.03 -2.21
C ALA A 113 5.43 7.20 -2.45
N ASN A 114 5.80 7.80 -3.59
CA ASN A 114 7.18 8.02 -4.03
C ASN A 114 7.40 9.43 -4.61
N ALA A 115 8.63 9.75 -5.01
CA ALA A 115 9.00 11.07 -5.52
C ALA A 115 8.39 11.41 -6.89
N ASP A 116 8.02 10.40 -7.69
CA ASP A 116 7.36 10.59 -8.99
C ASP A 116 5.87 10.99 -8.83
N ASP A 117 5.28 10.77 -7.64
CA ASP A 117 3.93 11.20 -7.35
C ASP A 117 3.85 12.72 -7.20
N SER A 118 2.78 13.33 -7.71
CA SER A 118 2.59 14.76 -7.55
C SER A 118 2.47 15.15 -6.06
N PHE A 119 2.98 16.32 -5.70
CA PHE A 119 2.83 16.88 -4.35
C PHE A 119 1.37 16.92 -3.89
N ARG A 120 0.44 17.20 -4.82
CA ARG A 120 -1.00 17.22 -4.53
C ARG A 120 -1.51 15.82 -4.12
N GLN A 121 -1.09 14.76 -4.81
CA GLN A 121 -1.47 13.38 -4.46
C GLN A 121 -0.96 13.01 -3.07
N ARG A 122 0.30 13.35 -2.76
CA ARG A 122 0.90 13.10 -1.43
C ARG A 122 0.17 13.84 -0.31
N LEU A 123 -0.23 15.08 -0.53
CA LEU A 123 -1.02 15.86 0.43
C LEU A 123 -2.43 15.28 0.63
N GLN A 124 -3.10 14.85 -0.44
CA GLN A 124 -4.45 14.27 -0.37
C GLN A 124 -4.50 13.04 0.53
N LEU A 125 -3.40 12.27 0.62
CA LEU A 125 -3.32 11.12 1.53
C LEU A 125 -3.08 11.52 2.99
N ARG A 126 -2.32 12.57 3.25
CA ARG A 126 -1.91 12.96 4.62
C ARG A 126 -3.02 13.63 5.43
N TYR A 127 -3.75 14.56 4.83
CA TYR A 127 -4.74 15.37 5.56
C TYR A 127 -5.95 14.58 6.02
N PRO A 128 -6.62 13.78 5.17
CA PRO A 128 -7.79 13.03 5.58
C PRO A 128 -7.52 12.05 6.71
N LEU A 129 -6.34 11.39 6.70
CA LEU A 129 -5.97 10.43 7.74
C LEU A 129 -5.73 11.08 9.10
N ARG A 130 -5.16 12.29 9.12
CA ARG A 130 -5.04 13.09 10.35
C ARG A 130 -6.40 13.51 10.87
N ALA A 131 -7.30 13.94 9.98
CA ALA A 131 -8.65 14.33 10.34
C ALA A 131 -9.47 13.15 10.91
N LEU A 132 -9.31 11.94 10.31
CA LEU A 132 -9.95 10.73 10.81
C LEU A 132 -9.47 10.37 12.22
N ALA A 133 -8.17 10.40 12.44
CA ALA A 133 -7.57 10.14 13.75
C ALA A 133 -8.03 11.16 14.80
N ALA A 134 -8.08 12.45 14.45
CA ALA A 134 -8.57 13.51 15.32
C ALA A 134 -10.07 13.35 15.61
N GLY A 135 -10.88 13.02 14.60
CA GLY A 135 -12.32 12.79 14.73
C GLY A 135 -12.66 11.60 15.63
N GLN A 136 -11.92 10.52 15.53
CA GLN A 136 -12.09 9.35 16.41
C GLN A 136 -11.77 9.69 17.86
N SER A 137 -10.69 10.43 18.11
CA SER A 137 -10.34 10.88 19.47
C SER A 137 -11.43 11.78 20.05
N HIS A 138 -11.97 12.70 19.26
CA HIS A 138 -13.04 13.61 19.69
C HIS A 138 -14.36 12.86 19.99
N GLN A 139 -14.75 11.89 19.17
CA GLN A 139 -15.95 11.08 19.44
C GLN A 139 -15.84 10.29 20.75
N LEU A 140 -14.67 9.74 21.03
CA LEU A 140 -14.43 9.04 22.30
C LEU A 140 -14.57 9.97 23.52
N GLU A 141 -14.10 11.20 23.42
CA GLU A 141 -14.26 12.22 24.48
C GLU A 141 -15.72 12.64 24.67
N VAL A 142 -16.46 12.88 23.57
CA VAL A 142 -17.88 13.27 23.61
C VAL A 142 -18.78 12.19 24.24
N HIS A 143 -18.45 10.91 24.03
CA HIS A 143 -19.21 9.79 24.60
C HIS A 143 -18.75 9.37 26.00
N GLY A 144 -17.90 10.16 26.67
CA GLY A 144 -17.49 9.93 28.05
C GLY A 144 -16.63 8.67 28.25
N VAL A 145 -16.09 8.13 27.18
CA VAL A 145 -15.15 7.00 27.25
C VAL A 145 -13.84 7.54 27.82
N LYS A 146 -13.55 7.16 29.06
CA LYS A 146 -12.30 7.58 29.71
C LYS A 146 -11.09 7.21 28.85
N PRO A 147 -10.08 8.10 28.74
CA PRO A 147 -8.92 7.96 27.84
C PRO A 147 -8.02 6.74 28.08
N ARG A 148 -8.35 5.86 29.04
CA ARG A 148 -7.61 4.61 29.30
C ARG A 148 -7.63 3.60 28.16
N HIS A 149 -8.48 3.80 27.15
CA HIS A 149 -8.62 2.96 25.96
C HIS A 149 -8.52 3.78 24.65
N ILE A 150 -7.77 4.88 24.65
CA ILE A 150 -7.42 5.53 23.40
C ILE A 150 -6.61 4.50 22.59
N VAL A 151 -7.27 3.85 21.67
CA VAL A 151 -6.58 3.11 20.60
C VAL A 151 -5.74 4.16 19.91
N GLN A 152 -4.44 4.12 20.14
CA GLN A 152 -3.52 5.08 19.55
C GLN A 152 -3.67 4.95 18.03
N ALA A 153 -4.15 6.01 17.37
CA ALA A 153 -4.34 5.97 15.92
C ALA A 153 -3.02 5.58 15.26
N PRO A 154 -3.02 4.63 14.31
CA PRO A 154 -1.79 4.19 13.68
C PRO A 154 -1.10 5.35 12.98
N LEU A 155 0.23 5.36 13.03
CA LEU A 155 1.05 6.37 12.38
C LEU A 155 1.16 6.07 10.88
N ASN A 156 1.05 7.11 10.05
CA ASN A 156 1.27 6.98 8.62
C ASN A 156 2.76 6.97 8.31
N VAL A 157 3.21 5.97 7.55
CA VAL A 157 4.59 5.78 7.11
C VAL A 157 4.65 5.83 5.59
N PHE A 158 5.55 6.66 5.06
CA PHE A 158 5.81 6.84 3.63
C PHE A 158 7.27 6.51 3.35
N PRO A 159 7.64 5.23 3.25
CA PRO A 159 9.05 4.83 3.26
C PRO A 159 9.83 5.31 2.03
N PHE A 160 9.14 5.63 0.94
CA PHE A 160 9.74 5.96 -0.35
C PHE A 160 9.40 7.36 -0.86
N GLU A 161 8.86 8.23 -0.01
CA GLU A 161 8.35 9.55 -0.40
C GLU A 161 9.36 10.41 -1.18
N TYR A 162 10.64 10.20 -0.94
CA TYR A 162 11.75 10.95 -1.56
C TYR A 162 12.55 10.14 -2.58
N LEU A 163 12.14 8.92 -2.89
CA LEU A 163 12.80 8.05 -3.84
C LEU A 163 12.02 7.99 -5.15
N TYR A 164 12.75 7.99 -6.26
CA TYR A 164 12.19 7.73 -7.59
C TYR A 164 11.92 6.24 -7.79
N LYS A 165 11.00 5.89 -8.69
CA LYS A 165 10.67 4.48 -9.03
C LYS A 165 11.90 3.69 -9.42
N SER A 166 12.86 4.30 -10.13
CA SER A 166 14.10 3.63 -10.52
C SER A 166 14.98 3.25 -9.32
N GLU A 167 14.97 4.06 -8.26
CA GLU A 167 15.71 3.76 -7.02
C GLU A 167 15.04 2.63 -6.25
N ILE A 168 13.70 2.68 -6.15
CA ILE A 168 12.89 1.62 -5.53
C ILE A 168 13.13 0.28 -6.26
N ILE A 169 13.08 0.28 -7.60
CA ILE A 169 13.36 -0.92 -8.41
C ILE A 169 14.80 -1.41 -8.16
N SER A 170 15.79 -0.52 -8.08
CA SER A 170 17.17 -0.91 -7.77
C SER A 170 17.27 -1.62 -6.43
N MET A 171 16.58 -1.12 -5.40
CA MET A 171 16.56 -1.72 -4.07
C MET A 171 15.91 -3.11 -4.07
N ILE A 172 14.76 -3.24 -4.72
CA ILE A 172 14.04 -4.52 -4.85
C ILE A 172 14.87 -5.52 -5.65
N THR A 173 15.50 -5.09 -6.75
CA THR A 173 16.36 -5.95 -7.59
C THR A 173 17.53 -6.55 -6.82
N GLN A 174 18.06 -5.85 -5.82
CA GLN A 174 19.17 -6.34 -5.02
C GLN A 174 18.76 -7.35 -3.94
N ASP A 175 17.49 -7.35 -3.52
CA ASP A 175 17.02 -8.16 -2.40
C ASP A 175 16.01 -9.23 -2.81
N LYS A 176 15.04 -8.86 -3.63
CA LYS A 176 13.90 -9.70 -4.05
C LYS A 176 13.51 -9.39 -5.51
N PRO A 177 14.39 -9.68 -6.50
CA PRO A 177 14.13 -9.36 -7.90
C PRO A 177 12.83 -9.97 -8.45
N GLU A 178 12.42 -11.14 -7.96
CA GLU A 178 11.22 -11.86 -8.38
C GLU A 178 9.94 -11.07 -8.07
N LEU A 179 9.98 -10.17 -7.10
CA LEU A 179 8.85 -9.29 -6.78
C LEU A 179 8.47 -8.41 -7.98
N LEU A 180 9.45 -8.02 -8.81
CA LEU A 180 9.21 -7.18 -9.98
C LEU A 180 8.44 -7.88 -11.10
N ASP A 181 8.41 -9.21 -11.11
CA ASP A 181 7.72 -10.01 -12.11
C ASP A 181 6.21 -10.11 -11.82
N ILE A 182 5.82 -9.88 -10.56
CA ILE A 182 4.43 -9.91 -10.11
C ILE A 182 3.84 -8.51 -9.86
N VAL A 183 4.47 -7.45 -10.39
CA VAL A 183 3.98 -6.07 -10.31
C VAL A 183 3.07 -5.75 -11.49
N TRP A 184 1.89 -5.21 -11.21
CA TRP A 184 1.01 -4.65 -12.22
C TRP A 184 1.28 -3.16 -12.43
N SER A 185 1.70 -2.80 -13.63
CA SER A 185 1.98 -1.40 -13.97
C SER A 185 1.36 -1.03 -15.33
N CYS A 186 0.05 -1.22 -15.45
CA CYS A 186 -0.69 -0.87 -16.66
C CYS A 186 -1.97 -0.09 -16.30
N SER A 187 -2.28 0.94 -17.07
CA SER A 187 -3.54 1.69 -17.01
C SER A 187 -4.29 1.68 -18.34
N GLY A 188 -3.74 1.03 -19.36
CA GLY A 188 -4.31 0.86 -20.69
C GLY A 188 -5.14 -0.42 -20.81
N GLU A 189 -5.52 -0.75 -22.04
CA GLU A 189 -6.15 -2.03 -22.34
C GLU A 189 -5.14 -3.17 -22.13
N TYR A 190 -5.56 -4.21 -21.44
CA TYR A 190 -4.77 -5.41 -21.18
C TYR A 190 -5.35 -6.60 -21.97
N LYS A 191 -4.55 -7.64 -22.13
CA LYS A 191 -5.00 -8.91 -22.69
C LYS A 191 -5.08 -9.95 -21.60
N VAL A 192 -5.99 -10.90 -21.79
CA VAL A 192 -6.08 -12.09 -20.93
C VAL A 192 -5.69 -13.29 -21.79
N GLU A 193 -4.65 -14.00 -21.39
CA GLU A 193 -4.25 -15.25 -22.03
C GLU A 193 -4.87 -16.48 -21.34
N LYS A 194 -4.65 -17.66 -21.96
CA LYS A 194 -5.15 -18.93 -21.43
C LYS A 194 -4.58 -19.15 -20.02
N GLY A 195 -5.46 -19.29 -19.04
CA GLY A 195 -5.08 -19.48 -17.64
C GLY A 195 -5.27 -18.23 -16.75
N PHE A 196 -5.94 -17.18 -17.26
CA PHE A 196 -6.20 -15.92 -16.56
C PHE A 196 -4.93 -15.09 -16.26
N GLU A 197 -3.90 -15.25 -17.06
CA GLU A 197 -2.72 -14.40 -17.00
C GLU A 197 -3.03 -13.05 -17.66
N TYR A 198 -2.86 -11.97 -16.90
CA TYR A 198 -3.06 -10.59 -17.39
C TYR A 198 -1.77 -10.07 -18.00
N ILE A 199 -1.84 -9.62 -19.25
CA ILE A 199 -0.69 -9.06 -19.98
C ILE A 199 -0.85 -7.55 -20.09
N PRO A 200 0.09 -6.75 -19.55
CA PRO A 200 0.05 -5.30 -19.66
C PRO A 200 0.22 -4.86 -21.13
N CYS A 201 -0.42 -3.75 -21.50
CA CYS A 201 -0.44 -3.27 -22.90
C CYS A 201 0.95 -2.84 -23.44
N GLY A 202 1.92 -2.57 -22.59
CA GLY A 202 3.28 -2.15 -22.94
C GLY A 202 3.42 -0.72 -23.47
N LYS A 203 2.33 -0.02 -23.78
CA LYS A 203 2.32 1.27 -24.49
C LYS A 203 1.67 2.44 -23.74
N CYS A 204 0.93 2.21 -22.66
CA CYS A 204 0.37 3.28 -21.86
C CYS A 204 1.46 3.97 -21.02
N THR A 205 1.19 5.17 -20.54
CA THR A 205 2.14 5.97 -19.75
C THR A 205 2.73 5.18 -18.59
N LYS A 206 1.90 4.48 -17.79
CA LYS A 206 2.38 3.67 -16.67
C LYS A 206 3.31 2.52 -17.10
N CYS A 207 3.00 1.82 -18.20
CA CYS A 207 3.88 0.79 -18.75
C CYS A 207 5.23 1.38 -19.18
N LEU A 208 5.21 2.52 -19.87
CA LEU A 208 6.43 3.20 -20.34
C LEU A 208 7.27 3.71 -19.17
N GLU A 209 6.65 4.32 -18.17
CA GLU A 209 7.32 4.77 -16.94
C GLU A 209 7.99 3.59 -16.19
N PHE A 210 7.28 2.48 -16.04
CA PHE A 210 7.83 1.29 -15.38
C PHE A 210 9.01 0.69 -16.15
N ASN A 211 8.89 0.56 -17.47
CA ASN A 211 9.97 0.07 -18.31
C ASN A 211 11.18 1.00 -18.30
N TYR A 212 10.97 2.31 -18.35
CA TYR A 212 12.02 3.31 -18.22
C TYR A 212 12.72 3.22 -16.86
N ALA A 213 11.95 3.12 -15.77
CA ALA A 213 12.48 2.98 -14.42
C ALA A 213 13.30 1.68 -14.27
N LYS A 214 12.83 0.54 -14.81
CA LYS A 214 13.60 -0.73 -14.86
C LYS A 214 14.91 -0.58 -15.64
N HIS A 215 14.89 0.12 -16.77
CA HIS A 215 16.09 0.36 -17.57
C HIS A 215 17.09 1.25 -16.84
N THR A 216 16.62 2.30 -16.20
CA THR A 216 17.44 3.25 -15.42
C THR A 216 18.02 2.58 -14.18
N ALA A 217 17.24 1.75 -13.48
CA ALA A 217 17.70 1.01 -12.32
C ALA A 217 18.90 0.09 -12.62
N LYS A 218 18.91 -0.55 -13.80
CA LYS A 218 20.04 -1.38 -14.25
C LYS A 218 21.34 -0.59 -14.43
N LYS A 219 21.25 0.73 -14.69
CA LYS A 219 22.41 1.61 -14.88
C LYS A 219 22.87 2.29 -13.58
N SER A 220 22.00 2.41 -12.59
CA SER A 220 22.35 3.00 -11.32
C SER A 220 23.14 1.98 -10.47
N LEU A 221 24.45 2.14 -10.45
CA LEU A 221 25.31 1.49 -9.46
C LEU A 221 24.99 2.08 -8.08
N PHE A 222 23.95 1.59 -7.42
CA PHE A 222 23.80 1.84 -5.99
C PHE A 222 24.97 1.16 -5.29
N LYS A 223 26.03 1.95 -5.02
CA LYS A 223 27.05 1.56 -4.07
C LYS A 223 26.32 1.35 -2.74
N LYS A 224 26.27 0.10 -2.31
CA LYS A 224 25.82 -0.32 -0.98
C LYS A 224 26.57 0.54 0.04
N GLN A 225 26.00 1.64 0.49
CA GLN A 225 26.46 2.30 1.70
C GLN A 225 26.03 1.41 2.84
N GLU A 226 27.02 0.74 3.43
CA GLU A 226 26.86 -0.18 4.53
C GLU A 226 26.01 0.46 5.64
N GLY A 227 24.82 -0.12 5.85
CA GLY A 227 24.14 -0.06 7.13
C GLY A 227 23.26 1.15 7.44
N ARG A 228 23.04 2.12 6.57
CA ARG A 228 22.15 3.26 6.85
C ARG A 228 21.02 3.37 5.81
N TRP A 229 19.93 2.73 6.14
CA TRP A 229 18.62 3.07 5.57
C TRP A 229 17.98 4.09 6.52
N VAL A 230 17.75 5.29 6.04
CA VAL A 230 17.01 6.33 6.78
C VAL A 230 15.54 5.99 6.82
#